data_38709a723bd3f5961a7a3366547932ee
#
_entry.id   38709a723bd3f5961a7a3366547932ee
#
_cell.length_a   1.000
_cell.length_b   1.000
_cell.length_c   1.000
_cell.angle_alpha   90.00
_cell.angle_beta   90.00
_cell.angle_gamma   90.00
#
_symmetry.space_group_name_H-M   'P 1'
#
loop_
_entity.id
_entity.type
_entity.pdbx_description
1 polymer ?
#
loop_
_entity_poly.entity_id
_entity_poly.type
_entity_poly.pdbx_seq_one_letter_code
_entity_poly.pdbx_strand_id
1 'polypeptide(L)'
;PSFNDAISLSLNVDGQDEVDRLWAAITADGSEGQCGWCHDKWGVTWQVSPIQMRTWLGHSDPDVRAYANQALRSMTKIVIDDLHA
;
A
#
# COMPACT_ATOMS: atom_id res chain seq x y z
N PRO A 1 22.01 12.81 8.38
CA PRO A 1 20.91 13.18 7.51
C PRO A 1 19.63 12.46 7.93
N SER A 2 18.51 13.09 7.74
CA SER A 2 17.24 12.48 7.99
C SER A 2 16.65 11.92 6.70
N PHE A 3 15.92 10.82 6.82
CA PHE A 3 15.15 10.29 5.71
C PHE A 3 13.84 11.04 5.59
N ASN A 4 13.35 11.21 4.37
CA ASN A 4 12.08 11.84 4.09
C ASN A 4 11.37 11.09 2.95
N ASP A 5 10.21 11.59 2.52
CA ASP A 5 9.40 10.91 1.52
C ASP A 5 10.02 10.92 0.13
N ALA A 6 11.13 11.64 -0.09
CA ALA A 6 11.87 11.56 -1.34
C ALA A 6 12.71 10.28 -1.43
N ILE A 7 12.95 9.61 -0.30
CA ILE A 7 13.66 8.33 -0.26
C ILE A 7 12.70 7.29 0.27
N SER A 8 12.29 6.38 -0.59
CA SER A 8 11.32 5.35 -0.23
C SER A 8 11.70 4.01 -0.83
N LEU A 9 11.26 2.95 -0.17
CA LEU A 9 11.48 1.58 -0.59
C LEU A 9 10.12 0.94 -0.85
N SER A 10 10.01 0.23 -1.98
CA SER A 10 8.77 -0.44 -2.37
C SER A 10 8.87 -1.94 -2.18
N LEU A 11 7.84 -2.52 -1.56
CA LEU A 11 7.70 -3.96 -1.41
C LEU A 11 6.46 -4.39 -2.18
N ASN A 12 6.66 -5.22 -3.21
CA ASN A 12 5.57 -5.83 -3.97
C ASN A 12 5.42 -7.26 -3.49
N VAL A 13 4.28 -7.56 -2.90
CA VAL A 13 4.06 -8.83 -2.21
C VAL A 13 2.85 -9.55 -2.76
N ASP A 14 2.79 -10.85 -2.53
CA ASP A 14 1.73 -11.71 -3.04
C ASP A 14 0.71 -11.99 -1.94
N GLY A 15 -0.43 -11.34 -2.06
CA GLY A 15 -1.59 -11.62 -1.22
C GLY A 15 -1.74 -10.72 -0.01
N GLN A 16 -2.95 -10.75 0.54
CA GLN A 16 -3.32 -9.91 1.69
C GLN A 16 -2.54 -10.28 2.95
N ASP A 17 -2.29 -11.56 3.18
CA ASP A 17 -1.59 -12.01 4.38
C ASP A 17 -0.18 -11.41 4.47
N GLU A 18 0.51 -11.33 3.33
CA GLU A 18 1.84 -10.70 3.27
C GLU A 18 1.78 -9.19 3.50
N VAL A 19 0.77 -8.53 2.93
CA VAL A 19 0.54 -7.10 3.19
C VAL A 19 0.36 -6.88 4.70
N ASP A 20 -0.51 -7.66 5.31
CA ASP A 20 -0.83 -7.52 6.73
C ASP A 20 0.39 -7.77 7.61
N ARG A 21 1.17 -8.80 7.30
CA ARG A 21 2.36 -9.16 8.06
C ARG A 21 3.43 -8.07 8.01
N LEU A 22 3.73 -7.60 6.80
CA LEU A 22 4.75 -6.58 6.61
C LEU A 22 4.32 -5.23 7.17
N TRP A 23 3.05 -4.87 6.95
CA TRP A 23 2.51 -3.63 7.50
C TRP A 23 2.63 -3.59 9.02
N ALA A 24 2.22 -4.68 9.68
CA ALA A 24 2.30 -4.77 11.12
C ALA A 24 3.75 -4.67 11.61
N ALA A 25 4.67 -5.36 10.94
CA ALA A 25 6.08 -5.35 11.32
C ALA A 25 6.72 -3.96 11.16
N ILE A 26 6.44 -3.27 10.07
CA ILE A 26 7.04 -1.96 9.78
C ILE A 26 6.44 -0.89 10.70
N THR A 27 5.13 -0.91 10.91
CA THR A 27 4.44 0.13 11.67
C THR A 27 4.46 -0.08 13.18
N ALA A 28 4.94 -1.23 13.66
CA ALA A 28 4.94 -1.56 15.10
C ALA A 28 5.60 -0.47 15.94
N ASP A 29 6.74 0.05 15.49
CA ASP A 29 7.45 1.15 16.17
C ASP A 29 7.57 2.38 15.25
N GLY A 30 6.77 2.44 14.21
CA GLY A 30 6.75 3.52 13.24
C GLY A 30 5.39 4.17 13.16
N SER A 31 4.96 4.50 11.94
CA SER A 31 3.66 5.15 11.73
C SER A 31 3.02 4.70 10.42
N GLU A 32 1.70 4.78 10.38
CA GLU A 32 0.93 4.50 9.18
C GLU A 32 0.81 5.76 8.32
N GLY A 33 0.93 5.58 7.01
CA GLY A 33 0.59 6.60 6.03
C GLY A 33 -0.64 6.18 5.25
N GLN A 34 -0.81 6.76 4.06
CA GLN A 34 -1.96 6.50 3.19
C GLN A 34 -1.53 5.73 1.94
N CYS A 35 -2.47 5.05 1.32
CA CYS A 35 -2.27 4.38 0.02
C CYS A 35 -1.13 3.33 0.05
N GLY A 36 -0.98 2.64 1.16
CA GLY A 36 0.07 1.63 1.32
C GLY A 36 1.42 2.17 1.75
N TRP A 37 1.53 3.49 1.97
CA TRP A 37 2.76 4.09 2.49
C TRP A 37 2.80 4.01 4.01
N CYS A 38 3.98 3.75 4.55
CA CYS A 38 4.18 3.74 6.00
C CYS A 38 5.65 4.07 6.32
N HIS A 39 5.92 4.30 7.58
CA HIS A 39 7.27 4.63 8.05
C HIS A 39 7.67 3.64 9.14
N ASP A 40 8.94 3.22 9.12
CA ASP A 40 9.47 2.38 10.18
C ASP A 40 10.01 3.24 11.33
N LYS A 41 10.54 2.58 12.35
CA LYS A 41 11.07 3.27 13.53
C LYS A 41 12.30 4.14 13.23
N TRP A 42 12.93 3.92 12.10
CA TRP A 42 14.11 4.69 11.66
C TRP A 42 13.74 5.88 10.78
N GLY A 43 12.46 6.06 10.48
CA GLY A 43 11.98 7.13 9.61
C GLY A 43 12.08 6.81 8.13
N VAL A 44 12.39 5.57 7.76
CA VAL A 44 12.41 5.17 6.35
C VAL A 44 10.97 4.98 5.88
N THR A 45 10.67 5.54 4.71
CA THR A 45 9.36 5.41 4.07
C THR A 45 9.29 4.13 3.26
N TRP A 46 8.26 3.34 3.50
CA TRP A 46 8.00 2.09 2.80
C TRP A 46 6.65 2.14 2.11
N GLN A 47 6.56 1.53 0.92
CA GLN A 47 5.29 1.27 0.27
C GLN A 47 5.07 -0.23 0.22
N VAL A 48 4.00 -0.72 0.85
CA VAL A 48 3.65 -2.14 0.85
C VAL A 48 2.47 -2.33 -0.09
N SER A 49 2.74 -2.93 -1.25
CA SER A 49 1.76 -3.07 -2.32
C SER A 49 1.60 -4.53 -2.72
N PRO A 50 0.37 -5.07 -2.68
CA PRO A 50 0.15 -6.41 -3.20
C PRO A 50 0.20 -6.41 -4.73
N ILE A 51 0.75 -7.48 -5.31
CA ILE A 51 0.80 -7.62 -6.76
C ILE A 51 -0.61 -7.69 -7.37
N GLN A 52 -1.60 -8.11 -6.58
CA GLN A 52 -3.01 -8.18 -6.99
C GLN A 52 -3.62 -6.81 -7.30
N MET A 53 -3.01 -5.73 -6.83
CA MET A 53 -3.47 -4.37 -7.17
C MET A 53 -3.52 -4.14 -8.67
N ARG A 54 -2.61 -4.76 -9.42
CA ARG A 54 -2.52 -4.59 -10.87
C ARG A 54 -3.77 -5.04 -11.58
N THR A 55 -4.47 -6.05 -11.05
CA THR A 55 -5.72 -6.54 -11.61
C THR A 55 -6.77 -5.45 -11.68
N TRP A 56 -6.84 -4.62 -10.66
CA TRP A 56 -7.89 -3.61 -10.51
C TRP A 56 -7.45 -2.23 -11.02
N LEU A 57 -6.23 -1.80 -10.67
CA LEU A 57 -5.72 -0.50 -11.10
C LEU A 57 -5.34 -0.48 -12.58
N GLY A 58 -4.97 -1.63 -13.14
CA GLY A 58 -4.63 -1.78 -14.55
C GLY A 58 -5.71 -2.45 -15.38
N HIS A 59 -6.94 -2.55 -14.85
CA HIS A 59 -8.03 -3.24 -15.53
C HIS A 59 -8.41 -2.56 -16.84
N SER A 60 -8.85 -3.33 -17.84
CA SER A 60 -9.24 -2.79 -19.14
C SER A 60 -10.51 -1.96 -19.08
N ASP A 61 -11.41 -2.25 -18.13
CA ASP A 61 -12.64 -1.49 -17.93
C ASP A 61 -12.33 -0.20 -17.14
N PRO A 62 -12.58 1.00 -17.72
CA PRO A 62 -12.30 2.24 -17.00
C PRO A 62 -13.11 2.44 -15.72
N ASP A 63 -14.30 1.87 -15.63
CA ASP A 63 -15.10 1.97 -14.41
C ASP A 63 -14.49 1.15 -13.27
N VAL A 64 -13.93 -0.01 -13.59
CA VAL A 64 -13.22 -0.85 -12.61
C VAL A 64 -11.97 -0.14 -12.11
N ARG A 65 -11.20 0.47 -13.03
CA ARG A 65 -10.02 1.26 -12.65
C ARG A 65 -10.38 2.45 -11.76
N ALA A 66 -11.44 3.16 -12.12
CA ALA A 66 -11.89 4.34 -11.36
C ALA A 66 -12.30 3.94 -9.94
N TYR A 67 -13.02 2.84 -9.79
CA TYR A 67 -13.42 2.34 -8.47
C TYR A 67 -12.18 2.01 -7.62
N ALA A 68 -11.21 1.29 -8.19
CA ALA A 68 -10.00 0.90 -7.48
C ALA A 68 -9.18 2.12 -7.04
N ASN A 69 -9.02 3.12 -7.93
CA ASN A 69 -8.29 4.35 -7.60
C ASN A 69 -8.97 5.13 -6.49
N GLN A 70 -10.30 5.23 -6.53
CA GLN A 70 -11.07 5.91 -5.51
C GLN A 70 -10.93 5.20 -4.15
N ALA A 71 -11.05 3.88 -4.15
CA ALA A 71 -10.91 3.09 -2.94
C ALA A 71 -9.51 3.25 -2.34
N LEU A 72 -8.47 3.18 -3.19
CA LEU A 72 -7.08 3.30 -2.75
C LEU A 72 -6.81 4.62 -2.02
N ARG A 73 -7.41 5.71 -2.48
CA ARG A 73 -7.20 7.04 -1.89
C ARG A 73 -7.65 7.13 -0.44
N SER A 74 -8.60 6.29 -0.02
CA SER A 74 -9.11 6.29 1.34
C SER A 74 -8.46 5.23 2.22
N MET A 75 -7.52 4.44 1.67
CA MET A 75 -6.84 3.39 2.44
C MET A 75 -5.61 3.92 3.15
N THR A 76 -5.31 3.32 4.30
CA THR A 76 -3.98 3.33 4.90
C THR A 76 -3.24 2.08 4.43
N LYS A 77 -3.40 0.96 5.12
CA LYS A 77 -2.96 -0.34 4.62
C LYS A 77 -3.84 -0.74 3.43
N ILE A 78 -3.23 -1.31 2.39
CA ILE A 78 -3.99 -1.75 1.23
C ILE A 78 -4.77 -3.01 1.56
N VAL A 79 -6.08 -2.98 1.29
CA VAL A 79 -6.99 -4.11 1.45
C VAL A 79 -7.47 -4.51 0.06
N ILE A 80 -6.99 -5.66 -0.42
CA ILE A 80 -7.24 -6.11 -1.79
C ILE A 80 -8.74 -6.22 -2.07
N ASP A 81 -9.49 -6.78 -1.13
CA ASP A 81 -10.94 -7.00 -1.30
C ASP A 81 -11.73 -5.70 -1.45
N ASP A 82 -11.18 -4.59 -1.01
CA ASP A 82 -11.84 -3.28 -1.10
C ASP A 82 -11.49 -2.53 -2.38
N LEU A 83 -10.62 -3.07 -3.23
CA LEU A 83 -10.26 -2.47 -4.50
C LEU A 83 -11.29 -2.73 -5.61
N HIS A 84 -12.25 -3.58 -5.36
CA HIS A 84 -13.30 -3.92 -6.32
C HIS A 84 -14.67 -3.98 -5.63
N ALA A 85 -15.69 -3.80 -6.44
CA ALA A 85 -17.08 -3.88 -5.97
C ALA A 85 -17.48 -5.33 -5.67
#